data_d0b2643e565175866ae86323be104070
#
_entry.id   d0b2643e565175866ae86323be104070
#
_cell.length_a   1.000
_cell.length_b   1.000
_cell.length_c   1.000
_cell.angle_alpha   90.00
_cell.angle_beta   90.00
_cell.angle_gamma   90.00
#
_symmetry.space_group_name_H-M   'P 1'
#
loop_
_entity.id
_entity.type
_entity.pdbx_description
1 polymer ?
#
loop_
_entity_poly.entity_id
_entity_poly.type
_entity_poly.pdbx_seq_one_letter_code
_entity_poly.pdbx_strand_id
1 'polypeptide(L)'
;MFGFREMAAEIVPYHLIDDIYDDFKREDIALDYIDQCNVLFNKFGVTPHIPDYPDVLKPFLGRKIWKDTINSISRDENKWSAGYFVKPAVRSKAFTGKTISSIKDLMGCGNHAEDYEVLVSESLDIAAEWRCFITYDEIIDVRPYGMIIDKSRKGYLYHYDAQVLNSMMESFVSWEDRPMACSMDICVTKDGRTLLVEFNDAYSCLLYTSPSPRDA
;
A
#
# COMPACT_ATOMS: atom_id res chain seq x y z
N MET A 1 -13.06 -15.20 6.59
CA MET A 1 -13.38 -16.34 7.48
C MET A 1 -13.47 -17.70 6.77
N PHE A 2 -14.04 -17.81 5.56
CA PHE A 2 -14.17 -19.11 4.89
C PHE A 2 -12.82 -19.82 4.69
N GLY A 3 -11.79 -19.16 4.21
CA GLY A 3 -10.48 -19.76 3.94
C GLY A 3 -9.83 -20.40 5.17
N PHE A 4 -9.94 -19.78 6.34
CA PHE A 4 -9.38 -20.35 7.57
C PHE A 4 -10.13 -21.61 8.03
N ARG A 5 -11.45 -21.70 7.78
CA ARG A 5 -12.22 -22.93 8.03
C ARG A 5 -11.79 -24.06 7.12
N GLU A 6 -11.51 -23.77 5.86
CA GLU A 6 -10.98 -24.78 4.92
C GLU A 6 -9.59 -25.27 5.33
N MET A 7 -8.80 -24.43 6.01
CA MET A 7 -7.51 -24.80 6.59
C MET A 7 -7.64 -25.54 7.93
N ALA A 8 -8.85 -25.87 8.38
CA ALA A 8 -9.15 -26.47 9.69
C ALA A 8 -8.65 -25.63 10.89
N ALA A 9 -8.52 -24.33 10.72
CA ALA A 9 -8.14 -23.43 11.81
C ALA A 9 -9.29 -23.29 12.82
N GLU A 10 -8.97 -23.33 14.11
CA GLU A 10 -9.90 -22.98 15.17
C GLU A 10 -10.18 -21.47 15.11
N ILE A 11 -11.45 -21.09 15.13
CA ILE A 11 -11.87 -19.69 15.08
C ILE A 11 -12.44 -19.30 16.41
N VAL A 12 -11.74 -18.41 17.12
CA VAL A 12 -12.15 -17.86 18.40
C VAL A 12 -12.67 -16.43 18.18
N PRO A 13 -13.99 -16.20 18.29
CA PRO A 13 -14.55 -14.85 18.19
C PRO A 13 -14.28 -14.09 19.50
N TYR A 14 -13.99 -12.79 19.40
CA TYR A 14 -13.83 -11.86 20.52
C TYR A 14 -14.50 -10.53 20.20
N HIS A 15 -14.74 -9.70 21.20
CA HIS A 15 -15.32 -8.36 21.03
C HIS A 15 -14.24 -7.27 21.12
N LEU A 16 -13.31 -7.39 22.03
CA LEU A 16 -12.18 -6.48 22.22
C LEU A 16 -10.89 -7.30 22.25
N ILE A 17 -9.80 -6.69 21.78
CA ILE A 17 -8.50 -7.36 21.79
C ILE A 17 -8.07 -7.75 23.22
N ASP A 18 -8.50 -6.99 24.21
CA ASP A 18 -8.23 -7.24 25.62
C ASP A 18 -8.84 -8.57 26.10
N ASP A 19 -9.95 -9.04 25.49
CA ASP A 19 -10.60 -10.30 25.86
C ASP A 19 -9.72 -11.52 25.57
N ILE A 20 -8.79 -11.39 24.63
CA ILE A 20 -7.91 -12.47 24.20
C ILE A 20 -6.43 -12.18 24.50
N TYR A 21 -6.11 -10.99 25.02
CA TYR A 21 -4.74 -10.51 25.12
C TYR A 21 -3.83 -11.48 25.86
N ASP A 22 -4.25 -12.00 27.02
CA ASP A 22 -3.42 -12.86 27.84
C ASP A 22 -3.20 -14.24 27.21
N ASP A 23 -4.23 -14.80 26.60
CA ASP A 23 -4.23 -16.16 26.01
C ASP A 23 -3.65 -16.18 24.59
N PHE A 24 -3.55 -15.03 23.91
CA PHE A 24 -3.06 -14.93 22.54
C PHE A 24 -1.57 -15.25 22.45
N LYS A 25 -1.21 -16.19 21.58
CA LYS A 25 0.14 -16.69 21.38
C LYS A 25 0.74 -16.14 20.08
N ARG A 26 2.06 -16.29 19.94
CA ARG A 26 2.80 -15.78 18.80
C ARG A 26 2.44 -16.45 17.47
N GLU A 27 2.02 -17.70 17.52
CA GLU A 27 1.58 -18.52 16.40
C GLU A 27 0.12 -18.30 15.99
N ASP A 28 -0.65 -17.58 16.80
CA ASP A 28 -2.05 -17.27 16.51
C ASP A 28 -2.17 -16.13 15.47
N ILE A 29 -3.27 -16.12 14.74
CA ILE A 29 -3.54 -15.10 13.72
C ILE A 29 -4.71 -14.23 14.19
N ALA A 30 -4.47 -12.94 14.38
CA ALA A 30 -5.52 -11.96 14.64
C ALA A 30 -6.01 -11.31 13.35
N LEU A 31 -7.32 -11.17 13.22
CA LEU A 31 -7.98 -10.42 12.16
C LEU A 31 -8.80 -9.30 12.78
N ASP A 32 -8.25 -8.11 12.83
CA ASP A 32 -8.88 -6.94 13.43
C ASP A 32 -8.42 -5.64 12.73
N TYR A 33 -8.89 -4.50 13.23
CA TYR A 33 -8.38 -3.20 12.84
C TYR A 33 -6.89 -3.09 13.21
N ILE A 34 -6.15 -2.31 12.43
CA ILE A 34 -4.69 -2.21 12.56
C ILE A 34 -4.23 -1.68 13.92
N ASP A 35 -5.00 -0.78 14.53
CA ASP A 35 -4.75 -0.27 15.88
C ASP A 35 -4.89 -1.37 16.95
N GLN A 36 -5.85 -2.27 16.79
CA GLN A 36 -6.02 -3.43 17.65
C GLN A 36 -4.88 -4.44 17.44
N CYS A 37 -4.52 -4.74 16.19
CA CYS A 37 -3.36 -5.60 15.89
C CYS A 37 -2.05 -5.03 16.45
N ASN A 38 -1.87 -3.69 16.50
CA ASN A 38 -0.69 -3.07 17.08
C ASN A 38 -0.53 -3.37 18.59
N VAL A 39 -1.62 -3.59 19.32
CA VAL A 39 -1.56 -4.02 20.72
C VAL A 39 -0.86 -5.37 20.83
N LEU A 40 -1.20 -6.33 19.95
CA LEU A 40 -0.56 -7.64 19.90
C LEU A 40 0.89 -7.57 19.41
N PHE A 41 1.18 -6.74 18.44
CA PHE A 41 2.57 -6.50 18.00
C PHE A 41 3.43 -6.02 19.17
N ASN A 42 2.92 -5.07 19.96
CA ASN A 42 3.62 -4.57 21.15
C ASN A 42 3.82 -5.67 22.20
N LYS A 43 2.81 -6.52 22.43
CA LYS A 43 2.91 -7.70 23.33
C LYS A 43 4.12 -8.57 23.00
N PHE A 44 4.36 -8.80 21.71
CA PHE A 44 5.44 -9.69 21.25
C PHE A 44 6.73 -8.96 20.84
N GLY A 45 6.80 -7.65 21.07
CA GLY A 45 7.96 -6.83 20.67
C GLY A 45 8.19 -6.82 19.16
N VAL A 46 7.12 -6.94 18.37
CA VAL A 46 7.17 -6.87 16.92
C VAL A 46 6.99 -5.42 16.48
N THR A 47 7.94 -4.90 15.74
CA THR A 47 7.80 -3.62 15.05
C THR A 47 7.59 -3.90 13.57
N PRO A 48 6.39 -3.66 13.04
CA PRO A 48 6.15 -3.83 11.62
C PRO A 48 7.08 -2.94 10.80
N HIS A 49 7.76 -3.51 9.83
CA HIS A 49 8.55 -2.76 8.89
C HIS A 49 7.64 -2.18 7.81
N ILE A 50 7.54 -0.85 7.75
CA ILE A 50 6.77 -0.14 6.72
C ILE A 50 7.78 0.48 5.76
N PRO A 51 8.15 -0.22 4.69
CA PRO A 51 9.03 0.34 3.69
C PRO A 51 8.23 1.31 2.83
N ASP A 52 8.70 2.55 2.71
CA ASP A 52 8.11 3.47 1.74
C ASP A 52 8.48 3.04 0.31
N TYR A 53 9.77 3.10 0.01
CA TYR A 53 10.34 2.72 -1.28
C TYR A 53 11.75 2.15 -1.06
N PRO A 54 11.91 0.83 -0.99
CA PRO A 54 13.21 0.20 -0.85
C PRO A 54 14.18 0.63 -1.95
N ASP A 55 15.43 0.86 -1.60
CA ASP A 55 16.43 1.38 -2.54
C ASP A 55 16.58 0.50 -3.77
N VAL A 56 16.50 -0.81 -3.60
CA VAL A 56 16.58 -1.81 -4.69
C VAL A 56 15.44 -1.67 -5.71
N LEU A 57 14.31 -1.10 -5.32
CA LEU A 57 13.14 -0.92 -6.19
C LEU A 57 13.04 0.49 -6.79
N LYS A 58 13.89 1.43 -6.38
CA LYS A 58 13.91 2.81 -6.92
C LYS A 58 14.03 2.90 -8.45
N PRO A 59 14.80 2.03 -9.14
CA PRO A 59 14.89 2.05 -10.60
C PRO A 59 13.54 1.89 -11.32
N PHE A 60 12.55 1.30 -10.67
CA PHE A 60 11.22 1.03 -11.24
C PHE A 60 10.18 2.10 -10.95
N LEU A 61 10.53 3.17 -10.24
CA LEU A 61 9.57 4.22 -9.86
C LEU A 61 9.16 5.10 -11.05
N GLY A 62 10.05 5.32 -12.01
CA GLY A 62 9.80 6.13 -13.21
C GLY A 62 9.44 7.59 -12.94
N ARG A 63 9.59 8.05 -11.69
CA ARG A 63 9.29 9.40 -11.22
C ARG A 63 10.19 9.78 -10.05
N LYS A 64 10.31 11.08 -9.79
CA LYS A 64 10.97 11.58 -8.59
C LYS A 64 10.04 11.48 -7.39
N ILE A 65 10.61 11.04 -6.25
CA ILE A 65 9.96 10.99 -4.95
C ILE A 65 10.89 11.62 -3.94
N TRP A 66 10.37 12.49 -3.07
CA TRP A 66 11.14 13.15 -2.04
C TRP A 66 10.28 13.37 -0.79
N LYS A 67 10.95 13.68 0.32
CA LYS A 67 10.32 14.04 1.57
C LYS A 67 10.14 15.56 1.66
N ASP A 68 9.01 15.98 2.20
CA ASP A 68 8.71 17.37 2.53
C ASP A 68 7.80 17.39 3.77
N THR A 69 7.32 18.53 4.20
CA THR A 69 6.33 18.63 5.24
C THR A 69 5.01 19.21 4.72
N ILE A 70 3.91 18.81 5.35
CA ILE A 70 2.57 19.25 4.90
C ILE A 70 2.43 20.78 4.99
N ASN A 71 3.03 21.41 6.01
CA ASN A 71 3.01 22.86 6.16
C ASN A 71 3.92 23.57 5.14
N SER A 72 5.03 22.96 4.75
CA SER A 72 5.89 23.47 3.70
C SER A 72 5.15 23.53 2.36
N ILE A 73 4.39 22.45 2.05
CA ILE A 73 3.57 22.40 0.85
C ILE A 73 2.45 23.46 0.91
N SER A 74 1.74 23.56 2.02
CA SER A 74 0.58 24.46 2.13
C SER A 74 0.92 25.94 2.08
N ARG A 75 2.14 26.31 2.46
CA ARG A 75 2.61 27.71 2.48
C ARG A 75 3.25 28.19 1.17
N ASP A 76 3.54 27.26 0.25
CA ASP A 76 4.23 27.57 -1.01
C ASP A 76 3.32 27.27 -2.20
N GLU A 77 2.87 28.33 -2.87
CA GLU A 77 2.00 28.23 -4.05
C GLU A 77 2.63 27.39 -5.17
N ASN A 78 3.92 27.47 -5.37
CA ASN A 78 4.60 26.70 -6.39
C ASN A 78 4.57 25.20 -6.09
N LYS A 79 4.51 24.83 -4.80
CA LYS A 79 4.42 23.43 -4.38
C LYS A 79 3.01 22.88 -4.52
N TRP A 80 2.00 23.57 -3.97
CA TRP A 80 0.64 23.04 -4.02
C TRP A 80 -0.04 23.19 -5.40
N SER A 81 0.44 24.08 -6.28
CA SER A 81 -0.09 24.21 -7.64
C SER A 81 0.57 23.26 -8.66
N ALA A 82 1.67 22.62 -8.30
CA ALA A 82 2.47 21.83 -9.23
C ALA A 82 1.82 20.50 -9.67
N GLY A 83 0.73 20.09 -9.03
CA GLY A 83 0.06 18.82 -9.38
C GLY A 83 0.82 17.58 -8.88
N TYR A 84 1.57 17.70 -7.78
CA TYR A 84 2.27 16.58 -7.18
C TYR A 84 1.31 15.65 -6.41
N PHE A 85 1.64 14.36 -6.42
CA PHE A 85 0.99 13.41 -5.52
C PHE A 85 1.65 13.49 -4.14
N VAL A 86 0.84 13.58 -3.08
CA VAL A 86 1.29 13.71 -1.70
C VAL A 86 0.62 12.67 -0.82
N LYS A 87 1.41 11.95 -0.02
CA LYS A 87 0.93 10.99 0.98
C LYS A 87 1.68 11.14 2.32
N PRO A 88 1.07 10.80 3.46
CA PRO A 88 1.79 10.77 4.74
C PRO A 88 2.99 9.81 4.69
N ALA A 89 4.15 10.23 5.22
CA ALA A 89 5.35 9.39 5.28
C ALA A 89 5.39 8.53 6.56
N VAL A 90 5.01 9.08 7.69
CA VAL A 90 5.18 8.45 9.02
C VAL A 90 3.85 7.99 9.63
N ARG A 91 2.77 8.71 9.38
CA ARG A 91 1.43 8.37 9.88
C ARG A 91 0.65 7.70 8.76
N SER A 92 0.76 6.39 8.62
CA SER A 92 -0.17 5.68 7.76
C SER A 92 -1.60 6.09 8.12
N LYS A 93 -2.31 6.76 7.19
CA LYS A 93 -3.72 7.20 7.31
C LYS A 93 -4.02 8.53 8.00
N ALA A 94 -3.07 9.45 8.19
CA ALA A 94 -3.42 10.85 8.53
C ALA A 94 -4.36 11.44 7.47
N PHE A 95 -4.14 11.07 6.20
CA PHE A 95 -5.07 11.27 5.08
C PHE A 95 -4.76 10.25 3.97
N THR A 96 -5.68 10.06 3.05
CA THR A 96 -5.44 9.24 1.85
C THR A 96 -4.59 10.03 0.87
N GLY A 97 -3.52 9.41 0.34
CA GLY A 97 -2.67 10.02 -0.67
C GLY A 97 -3.49 10.56 -1.85
N LYS A 98 -3.16 11.77 -2.30
CA LYS A 98 -3.88 12.45 -3.39
C LYS A 98 -3.00 13.44 -4.14
N THR A 99 -3.40 13.76 -5.36
CA THR A 99 -2.77 14.83 -6.13
C THR A 99 -3.22 16.19 -5.60
N ILE A 100 -2.25 17.09 -5.37
CA ILE A 100 -2.46 18.44 -4.92
C ILE A 100 -2.21 19.37 -6.12
N SER A 101 -3.26 20.02 -6.59
CA SER A 101 -3.24 20.98 -7.70
C SER A 101 -3.78 22.35 -7.31
N SER A 102 -4.36 22.45 -6.14
CA SER A 102 -4.92 23.67 -5.57
C SER A 102 -4.86 23.66 -4.05
N ILE A 103 -4.95 24.82 -3.42
CA ILE A 103 -5.01 24.93 -1.97
C ILE A 103 -6.20 24.16 -1.36
N LYS A 104 -7.28 23.97 -2.11
CA LYS A 104 -8.46 23.21 -1.67
C LYS A 104 -8.17 21.73 -1.47
N ASP A 105 -7.22 21.19 -2.23
CA ASP A 105 -6.84 19.77 -2.16
C ASP A 105 -6.14 19.45 -0.83
N LEU A 106 -5.58 20.46 -0.16
CA LEU A 106 -4.98 20.34 1.17
C LEU A 106 -6.00 20.26 2.30
N MET A 107 -7.28 20.51 2.04
CA MET A 107 -8.32 20.34 3.04
C MET A 107 -8.39 18.88 3.49
N GLY A 108 -8.34 18.68 4.83
CA GLY A 108 -8.32 17.35 5.45
C GLY A 108 -6.93 16.68 5.47
N CYS A 109 -5.87 17.35 5.00
CA CYS A 109 -4.51 16.82 5.10
C CYS A 109 -3.80 17.16 6.41
N GLY A 110 -4.50 17.73 7.39
CA GLY A 110 -3.97 18.15 8.68
C GLY A 110 -4.40 19.56 9.05
N ASN A 111 -3.91 20.02 10.17
CA ASN A 111 -4.10 21.40 10.64
C ASN A 111 -2.75 22.11 10.74
N HIS A 112 -2.75 23.44 10.71
CA HIS A 112 -1.52 24.22 10.75
C HIS A 112 -0.76 24.13 12.09
N ALA A 113 -1.35 23.57 13.12
CA ALA A 113 -0.71 23.39 14.43
C ALA A 113 0.18 22.15 14.49
N GLU A 114 -0.05 21.19 13.59
CA GLU A 114 0.75 19.96 13.52
C GLU A 114 1.41 19.86 12.15
N ASP A 115 2.73 20.03 12.11
CA ASP A 115 3.52 19.73 10.92
C ASP A 115 3.99 18.28 10.97
N TYR A 116 3.99 17.60 9.84
CA TYR A 116 4.47 16.23 9.73
C TYR A 116 5.04 15.95 8.35
N GLU A 117 5.90 14.96 8.30
CA GLU A 117 6.57 14.52 7.07
C GLU A 117 5.59 13.86 6.12
N VAL A 118 5.71 14.22 4.86
CA VAL A 118 4.98 13.63 3.72
C VAL A 118 5.94 13.18 2.64
N LEU A 119 5.53 12.17 1.90
CA LEU A 119 6.16 11.82 0.63
C LEU A 119 5.45 12.55 -0.50
N VAL A 120 6.25 13.24 -1.28
CA VAL A 120 5.82 13.99 -2.47
C VAL A 120 6.38 13.29 -3.68
N SER A 121 5.59 13.13 -4.71
CA SER A 121 6.06 12.58 -5.98
C SER A 121 5.49 13.30 -7.19
N GLU A 122 6.23 13.25 -8.28
CA GLU A 122 5.67 13.59 -9.58
C GLU A 122 4.45 12.67 -9.84
N SER A 123 3.41 13.22 -10.45
CA SER A 123 2.21 12.47 -10.80
C SER A 123 2.46 11.55 -11.98
N LEU A 124 1.87 10.35 -11.94
CA LEU A 124 1.87 9.41 -13.04
C LEU A 124 0.51 9.45 -13.75
N ASP A 125 0.52 9.42 -15.07
CA ASP A 125 -0.69 9.26 -15.88
C ASP A 125 -1.03 7.75 -15.98
N ILE A 126 -1.65 7.24 -14.91
CA ILE A 126 -1.93 5.82 -14.74
C ILE A 126 -3.14 5.43 -15.59
N ALA A 127 -2.98 4.34 -16.34
CA ALA A 127 -4.04 3.71 -17.11
C ALA A 127 -4.62 2.47 -16.42
N ALA A 128 -3.80 1.71 -15.70
CA ALA A 128 -4.21 0.53 -14.95
C ALA A 128 -3.27 0.25 -13.79
N GLU A 129 -3.79 -0.37 -12.72
CA GLU A 129 -3.02 -0.79 -11.55
C GLU A 129 -3.28 -2.24 -11.21
N TRP A 130 -2.25 -2.90 -10.68
CA TRP A 130 -2.31 -4.26 -10.15
C TRP A 130 -1.60 -4.33 -8.82
N ARG A 131 -2.12 -5.15 -7.92
CA ARG A 131 -1.47 -5.54 -6.68
C ARG A 131 -0.90 -6.92 -6.80
N CYS A 132 0.42 -7.03 -6.59
CA CYS A 132 1.16 -8.28 -6.55
C CYS A 132 1.31 -8.69 -5.09
N PHE A 133 0.82 -9.88 -4.73
CA PHE A 133 1.00 -10.46 -3.41
C PHE A 133 2.24 -11.34 -3.41
N ILE A 134 3.15 -11.09 -2.47
CA ILE A 134 4.46 -11.73 -2.42
C ILE A 134 4.61 -12.43 -1.07
N THR A 135 5.07 -13.67 -1.12
CA THR A 135 5.43 -14.46 0.06
C THR A 135 6.67 -15.29 -0.25
N TYR A 136 7.67 -15.25 0.62
CA TYR A 136 8.93 -16.01 0.49
C TYR A 136 9.61 -15.89 -0.87
N ASP A 137 9.74 -14.71 -1.41
CA ASP A 137 10.40 -14.47 -2.70
C ASP A 137 9.59 -14.86 -3.95
N GLU A 138 8.33 -15.24 -3.80
CA GLU A 138 7.46 -15.61 -4.90
C GLU A 138 6.21 -14.72 -4.97
N ILE A 139 5.80 -14.36 -6.18
CA ILE A 139 4.49 -13.76 -6.43
C ILE A 139 3.46 -14.88 -6.38
N ILE A 140 2.61 -14.87 -5.35
CA ILE A 140 1.55 -15.87 -5.18
C ILE A 140 0.27 -15.50 -5.94
N ASP A 141 0.04 -14.21 -6.18
CA ASP A 141 -1.11 -13.74 -6.93
C ASP A 141 -0.91 -12.31 -7.45
N VAL A 142 -1.58 -11.96 -8.54
CA VAL A 142 -1.63 -10.61 -9.09
C VAL A 142 -3.07 -10.25 -9.38
N ARG A 143 -3.57 -9.19 -8.75
CA ARG A 143 -4.95 -8.75 -8.89
C ARG A 143 -5.04 -7.32 -9.41
N PRO A 144 -6.03 -7.02 -10.25
CA PRO A 144 -6.33 -5.65 -10.59
C PRO A 144 -6.62 -4.84 -9.34
N TYR A 145 -6.05 -3.64 -9.28
CA TYR A 145 -6.23 -2.71 -8.19
C TYR A 145 -6.76 -1.39 -8.73
N GLY A 146 -7.81 -0.82 -8.07
CA GLY A 146 -8.42 0.41 -8.56
C GLY A 146 -9.43 0.22 -9.70
N MET A 147 -9.93 1.33 -10.24
CA MET A 147 -11.12 1.37 -11.11
C MET A 147 -10.82 1.24 -12.60
N ILE A 148 -10.09 0.22 -13.05
CA ILE A 148 -9.87 0.07 -14.49
C ILE A 148 -10.38 -1.27 -15.00
N ILE A 149 -11.68 -1.44 -14.82
CA ILE A 149 -12.44 -2.41 -15.59
C ILE A 149 -13.34 -1.59 -16.52
N ASP A 150 -12.99 -1.55 -17.80
CA ASP A 150 -13.97 -1.17 -18.80
C ASP A 150 -15.05 -2.27 -18.80
N LYS A 151 -16.16 -1.99 -18.11
CA LYS A 151 -17.31 -2.91 -18.00
C LYS A 151 -17.92 -3.24 -19.36
N SER A 152 -17.59 -2.46 -20.41
CA SER A 152 -18.07 -2.66 -21.77
C SER A 152 -17.25 -3.69 -22.56
N ARG A 153 -16.05 -4.00 -22.12
CA ARG A 153 -15.14 -4.96 -22.77
C ARG A 153 -14.77 -6.07 -21.79
N LYS A 154 -14.99 -7.31 -22.16
CA LYS A 154 -14.60 -8.50 -21.41
C LYS A 154 -13.08 -8.67 -21.41
N GLY A 155 -12.35 -7.85 -20.65
CA GLY A 155 -10.90 -7.93 -20.54
C GLY A 155 -10.27 -6.61 -20.05
N TYR A 156 -9.01 -6.67 -19.68
CA TYR A 156 -8.23 -5.51 -19.31
C TYR A 156 -7.71 -4.81 -20.58
N LEU A 157 -7.90 -3.50 -20.68
CA LEU A 157 -7.38 -2.69 -21.80
C LEU A 157 -5.85 -2.56 -21.79
N TYR A 158 -5.27 -2.63 -20.60
CA TYR A 158 -3.84 -2.45 -20.38
C TYR A 158 -3.29 -3.63 -19.62
N HIS A 159 -2.13 -4.10 -20.04
CA HIS A 159 -1.43 -5.20 -19.38
C HIS A 159 -0.06 -4.72 -18.92
N TYR A 160 0.35 -5.13 -17.73
CA TYR A 160 1.70 -4.88 -17.26
C TYR A 160 2.71 -5.75 -18.03
N ASP A 161 3.93 -5.24 -18.16
CA ASP A 161 5.03 -5.99 -18.73
C ASP A 161 5.57 -7.00 -17.70
N ALA A 162 5.41 -8.30 -18.01
CA ALA A 162 5.85 -9.37 -17.13
C ALA A 162 7.38 -9.41 -16.98
N GLN A 163 8.15 -8.95 -17.96
CA GLN A 163 9.61 -8.90 -17.84
C GLN A 163 10.03 -7.81 -16.84
N VAL A 164 9.36 -6.65 -16.85
CA VAL A 164 9.60 -5.59 -15.88
C VAL A 164 9.24 -6.07 -14.48
N LEU A 165 8.10 -6.76 -14.31
CA LEU A 165 7.71 -7.33 -13.01
C LEU A 165 8.73 -8.37 -12.53
N ASN A 166 9.22 -9.24 -13.39
CA ASN A 166 10.27 -10.20 -13.04
C ASN A 166 11.55 -9.48 -12.59
N SER A 167 11.96 -8.41 -13.29
CA SER A 167 13.13 -7.62 -12.88
C SER A 167 12.93 -6.90 -11.54
N MET A 168 11.70 -6.46 -11.23
CA MET A 168 11.35 -5.96 -9.89
C MET A 168 11.53 -7.06 -8.83
N MET A 169 11.06 -8.27 -9.13
CA MET A 169 11.21 -9.41 -8.21
C MET A 169 12.68 -9.81 -8.01
N GLU A 170 13.49 -9.87 -9.06
CA GLU A 170 14.93 -10.14 -8.94
C GLU A 170 15.60 -9.10 -8.03
N SER A 171 15.26 -7.81 -8.19
CA SER A 171 15.76 -6.74 -7.33
C SER A 171 15.26 -6.89 -5.89
N PHE A 172 13.98 -7.23 -5.69
CA PHE A 172 13.40 -7.47 -4.37
C PHE A 172 14.11 -8.64 -3.66
N VAL A 173 14.33 -9.76 -4.34
CA VAL A 173 15.00 -10.94 -3.77
C VAL A 173 16.46 -10.63 -3.38
N SER A 174 17.13 -9.71 -4.07
CA SER A 174 18.48 -9.27 -3.72
C SER A 174 18.58 -8.42 -2.44
N TRP A 175 17.44 -7.94 -1.92
CA TRP A 175 17.40 -7.14 -0.71
C TRP A 175 17.45 -8.04 0.54
N GLU A 176 18.52 -7.95 1.33
CA GLU A 176 18.75 -8.82 2.50
C GLU A 176 17.67 -8.66 3.58
N ASP A 177 17.23 -7.41 3.84
CA ASP A 177 16.23 -7.08 4.87
C ASP A 177 14.78 -7.11 4.33
N ARG A 178 14.53 -7.78 3.22
CA ARG A 178 13.19 -7.85 2.64
C ARG A 178 12.21 -8.56 3.57
N PRO A 179 10.96 -8.10 3.66
CA PRO A 179 9.94 -8.78 4.43
C PRO A 179 9.58 -10.13 3.78
N MET A 180 9.27 -11.13 4.61
CA MET A 180 8.82 -12.46 4.15
C MET A 180 7.47 -12.41 3.42
N ALA A 181 6.64 -11.44 3.73
CA ALA A 181 5.36 -11.21 3.08
C ALA A 181 5.13 -9.72 2.86
N CYS A 182 4.75 -9.35 1.65
CA CYS A 182 4.51 -7.95 1.26
C CYS A 182 3.57 -7.87 0.06
N SER A 183 3.22 -6.66 -0.32
CA SER A 183 2.58 -6.40 -1.60
C SER A 183 3.31 -5.29 -2.37
N MET A 184 3.38 -5.46 -3.68
CA MET A 184 3.81 -4.42 -4.61
C MET A 184 2.62 -3.98 -5.47
N ASP A 185 2.33 -2.69 -5.46
CA ASP A 185 1.39 -2.10 -6.39
C ASP A 185 2.15 -1.59 -7.60
N ILE A 186 1.80 -2.11 -8.76
CA ILE A 186 2.37 -1.73 -10.04
C ILE A 186 1.31 -1.07 -10.92
N CYS A 187 1.73 -0.19 -11.80
CA CYS A 187 0.82 0.41 -12.77
C CYS A 187 1.33 0.26 -14.20
N VAL A 188 0.40 0.41 -15.13
CA VAL A 188 0.71 0.75 -16.52
C VAL A 188 0.30 2.18 -16.76
N THR A 189 1.23 2.99 -17.23
CA THR A 189 0.97 4.37 -17.62
C THR A 189 0.33 4.44 -19.00
N LYS A 190 -0.32 5.55 -19.35
CA LYS A 190 -0.94 5.70 -20.69
C LYS A 190 0.07 5.64 -21.83
N ASP A 191 1.35 5.94 -21.56
CA ASP A 191 2.45 5.76 -22.51
C ASP A 191 3.03 4.32 -22.52
N GLY A 192 2.41 3.39 -21.79
CA GLY A 192 2.69 1.95 -21.85
C GLY A 192 3.81 1.46 -20.93
N ARG A 193 4.35 2.28 -20.02
CA ARG A 193 5.39 1.85 -19.07
C ARG A 193 4.77 1.11 -17.89
N THR A 194 5.41 0.03 -17.48
CA THR A 194 5.11 -0.67 -16.20
C THR A 194 6.02 -0.11 -15.11
N LEU A 195 5.44 0.44 -14.05
CA LEU A 195 6.14 1.12 -12.98
C LEU A 195 5.67 0.67 -11.60
N LEU A 196 6.55 0.78 -10.60
CA LEU A 196 6.19 0.60 -9.20
C LEU A 196 5.45 1.83 -8.66
N VAL A 197 4.25 1.61 -8.12
CA VAL A 197 3.44 2.66 -7.49
C VAL A 197 3.73 2.73 -6.01
N GLU A 198 3.63 1.59 -5.33
CA GLU A 198 3.75 1.48 -3.88
C GLU A 198 4.28 0.11 -3.48
N PHE A 199 4.99 0.09 -2.34
CA PHE A 199 5.40 -1.13 -1.68
C PHE A 199 4.80 -1.13 -0.26
N ASN A 200 4.12 -2.20 0.10
CA ASN A 200 3.43 -2.30 1.38
C ASN A 200 3.76 -3.59 2.09
N ASP A 201 3.74 -3.52 3.40
CA ASP A 201 3.78 -4.68 4.27
C ASP A 201 2.48 -5.50 4.16
N ALA A 202 2.57 -6.82 4.26
CA ALA A 202 1.40 -7.70 4.10
C ALA A 202 0.40 -7.60 5.26
N TYR A 203 0.83 -7.19 6.45
CA TYR A 203 -0.04 -7.16 7.63
C TYR A 203 -1.13 -6.09 7.55
N SER A 204 -0.88 -4.99 6.82
CA SER A 204 -1.83 -3.91 6.62
C SER A 204 -2.51 -3.93 5.25
N CYS A 205 -2.27 -4.99 4.48
CA CYS A 205 -2.80 -5.12 3.14
C CYS A 205 -4.32 -5.27 3.19
N LEU A 206 -5.03 -4.18 2.85
CA LEU A 206 -6.48 -4.19 2.79
C LEU A 206 -6.92 -5.06 1.61
N LEU A 207 -7.47 -6.24 1.93
CA LEU A 207 -8.16 -7.12 0.98
C LEU A 207 -9.48 -6.52 0.44
N TYR A 208 -9.78 -5.26 0.77
CA TYR A 208 -11.00 -4.56 0.35
C TYR A 208 -11.10 -4.31 -1.16
N THR A 209 -10.08 -4.63 -1.92
CA THR A 209 -10.06 -4.46 -3.38
C THR A 209 -10.25 -5.75 -4.15
N SER A 210 -10.42 -6.89 -3.49
CA SER A 210 -11.07 -8.02 -4.16
C SER A 210 -12.48 -7.58 -4.51
N PRO A 211 -12.92 -7.67 -5.79
CA PRO A 211 -14.31 -7.43 -6.12
C PRO A 211 -15.15 -8.31 -5.21
N SER A 212 -15.97 -7.69 -4.38
CA SER A 212 -16.94 -8.41 -3.57
C SER A 212 -17.83 -9.21 -4.52
N PRO A 213 -18.23 -10.43 -4.16
CA PRO A 213 -19.27 -11.15 -4.92
C PRO A 213 -20.56 -10.34 -5.10
N ARG A 214 -20.70 -9.18 -4.39
CA ARG A 214 -21.81 -8.23 -4.54
C ARG A 214 -21.57 -7.21 -5.66
N ASP A 215 -20.34 -7.12 -6.20
CA ASP A 215 -19.98 -6.21 -7.30
C ASP A 215 -19.95 -6.93 -8.67
N ALA A 216 -20.39 -8.19 -8.68
CA ALA A 216 -20.52 -9.03 -9.88
C ALA A 216 -21.94 -8.96 -10.45
#